data_43624da14799dab734297bb75f6ff916
#
_entry.id   43624da14799dab734297bb75f6ff916
#
_cell.length_a   1.000
_cell.length_b   1.000
_cell.length_c   1.000
_cell.angle_alpha   90.00
_cell.angle_beta   90.00
_cell.angle_gamma   90.00
#
_symmetry.space_group_name_H-M   'P 1'
#
loop_
_entity.id
_entity.type
_entity.pdbx_description
1 polymer ?
#
loop_
_entity_poly.entity_id
_entity_poly.type
_entity_poly.pdbx_seq_one_letter_code
_entity_poly.pdbx_strand_id
1 'polypeptide(L)'
;MGLLDFLGKGSSGGLSIDETLLALSKGAVLVDVRTPLEYEAGHAPGARPVDPKLLADNPLDAIYGDDPLADHDAAIVVMCDNGLRSGIAARQLREQGLLAESLAGGLRAWAKDGNPVLPGPYRRRR
;
A
#
# COMPACT_ATOMS: atom_id res chain seq x y z
N MET A 1 7.40 -8.48 18.96
CA MET A 1 7.94 -8.37 17.60
C MET A 1 7.50 -7.05 16.98
N GLY A 2 8.42 -6.27 16.51
CA GLY A 2 8.11 -4.97 15.90
C GLY A 2 7.67 -5.10 14.46
N LEU A 3 7.05 -4.02 13.96
CA LEU A 3 6.61 -3.94 12.57
C LEU A 3 7.80 -4.11 11.59
N LEU A 4 8.95 -3.60 11.97
CA LEU A 4 10.18 -3.69 11.17
C LEU A 4 10.60 -5.15 10.97
N ASP A 5 10.56 -5.96 12.03
CA ASP A 5 10.90 -7.38 11.93
C ASP A 5 9.93 -8.13 11.02
N PHE A 6 8.68 -7.75 11.09
CA PHE A 6 7.61 -8.32 10.32
C PHE A 6 7.81 -8.08 8.81
N LEU A 7 8.06 -6.83 8.42
CA LEU A 7 8.33 -6.49 7.03
C LEU A 7 9.70 -6.94 6.56
N GLY A 8 10.67 -7.01 7.47
CA GLY A 8 12.04 -7.40 7.15
C GLY A 8 12.20 -8.85 6.75
N LYS A 9 11.20 -9.69 6.92
CA LYS A 9 11.26 -11.09 6.52
C LYS A 9 11.29 -11.30 5.01
N GLY A 10 10.88 -10.28 4.25
CA GLY A 10 11.10 -10.27 2.82
C GLY A 10 10.48 -11.42 2.05
N SER A 11 9.21 -11.71 2.27
CA SER A 11 8.51 -12.72 1.48
C SER A 11 8.48 -12.31 0.01
N SER A 12 8.89 -13.18 -0.89
CA SER A 12 8.86 -12.93 -2.32
C SER A 12 7.42 -12.73 -2.84
N GLY A 13 6.42 -13.26 -2.14
CA GLY A 13 5.01 -13.13 -2.52
C GLY A 13 4.29 -11.95 -1.87
N GLY A 14 4.95 -11.22 -1.00
CA GLY A 14 4.35 -10.12 -0.25
C GLY A 14 3.70 -10.57 1.06
N LEU A 15 2.89 -9.69 1.63
CA LEU A 15 2.20 -9.95 2.90
C LEU A 15 0.87 -10.66 2.65
N SER A 16 0.49 -11.55 3.56
CA SER A 16 -0.85 -12.13 3.57
C SER A 16 -1.87 -11.07 4.01
N ILE A 17 -3.16 -11.40 3.91
CA ILE A 17 -4.23 -10.52 4.42
C ILE A 17 -4.06 -10.29 5.92
N ASP A 18 -3.84 -11.36 6.70
CA ASP A 18 -3.67 -11.23 8.15
C ASP A 18 -2.46 -10.38 8.51
N GLU A 19 -1.34 -10.59 7.81
CA GLU A 19 -0.14 -9.79 8.00
C GLU A 19 -0.38 -8.33 7.64
N THR A 20 -1.12 -8.07 6.57
CA THR A 20 -1.48 -6.70 6.17
C THR A 20 -2.35 -6.03 7.23
N LEU A 21 -3.38 -6.72 7.72
CA LEU A 21 -4.27 -6.17 8.76
C LEU A 21 -3.48 -5.86 10.03
N LEU A 22 -2.55 -6.73 10.40
CA LEU A 22 -1.70 -6.49 11.56
C LEU A 22 -0.81 -5.27 11.34
N ALA A 23 -0.20 -5.15 10.17
CA ALA A 23 0.64 -4.00 9.84
C ALA A 23 -0.16 -2.68 9.92
N LEU A 24 -1.37 -2.67 9.34
CA LEU A 24 -2.23 -1.49 9.38
C LEU A 24 -2.63 -1.12 10.81
N SER A 25 -2.89 -2.12 11.65
CA SER A 25 -3.22 -1.88 13.06
C SER A 25 -2.06 -1.24 13.84
N LYS A 26 -0.85 -1.38 13.33
CA LYS A 26 0.37 -0.82 13.94
C LYS A 26 0.81 0.49 13.28
N GLY A 27 -0.02 1.07 12.44
CA GLY A 27 0.24 2.37 11.84
C GLY A 27 0.81 2.35 10.43
N ALA A 28 0.89 1.19 9.78
CA ALA A 28 1.30 1.14 8.38
C ALA A 28 0.30 1.87 7.49
N VAL A 29 0.78 2.41 6.38
CA VAL A 29 -0.02 3.12 5.40
C VAL A 29 -0.31 2.18 4.23
N LEU A 30 -1.57 2.11 3.82
CA LEU A 30 -1.98 1.30 2.66
C LEU A 30 -2.01 2.21 1.43
N VAL A 31 -1.25 1.84 0.41
CA VAL A 31 -1.10 2.61 -0.84
C VAL A 31 -1.61 1.79 -2.01
N ASP A 32 -2.55 2.35 -2.76
CA ASP A 32 -3.16 1.71 -3.93
C ASP A 32 -2.56 2.32 -5.20
N VAL A 33 -1.87 1.49 -6.00
CA VAL A 33 -1.17 1.94 -7.21
C VAL A 33 -1.92 1.60 -8.50
N ARG A 34 -3.22 1.29 -8.38
CA ARG A 34 -4.07 1.02 -9.55
C ARG A 34 -4.45 2.30 -10.28
N THR A 35 -5.10 2.16 -11.41
CA THR A 35 -5.60 3.32 -12.18
C THR A 35 -6.74 4.01 -11.44
N PRO A 36 -7.04 5.29 -11.76
CA PRO A 36 -8.18 5.99 -11.17
C PRO A 36 -9.51 5.25 -11.37
N LEU A 37 -9.76 4.69 -12.55
CA LEU A 37 -11.01 3.96 -12.81
C LEU A 37 -11.12 2.70 -11.96
N GLU A 38 -10.04 1.95 -11.81
CA GLU A 38 -10.02 0.78 -10.95
C GLU A 38 -10.31 1.16 -9.50
N TYR A 39 -9.64 2.19 -9.00
CA TYR A 39 -9.81 2.68 -7.64
C TYR A 39 -11.25 3.13 -7.38
N GLU A 40 -11.81 3.93 -8.28
CA GLU A 40 -13.16 4.48 -8.13
C GLU A 40 -14.23 3.39 -8.15
N ALA A 41 -14.00 2.33 -8.92
CA ALA A 41 -14.93 1.20 -8.97
C ALA A 41 -14.99 0.43 -7.66
N GLY A 42 -13.88 0.38 -6.94
CA GLY A 42 -13.83 -0.26 -5.64
C GLY A 42 -12.41 -0.28 -5.09
N HIS A 43 -12.26 0.09 -3.82
CA HIS A 43 -10.96 0.12 -3.14
C HIS A 43 -11.12 -0.25 -1.66
N ALA A 44 -10.02 -0.65 -1.04
CA ALA A 44 -10.00 -0.94 0.39
C ALA A 44 -10.16 0.36 1.19
N PRO A 45 -10.95 0.36 2.28
CA PRO A 45 -11.08 1.55 3.12
C PRO A 45 -9.73 2.03 3.63
N GLY A 46 -9.50 3.33 3.56
CA GLY A 46 -8.24 3.94 4.00
C GLY A 46 -7.09 3.84 3.02
N ALA A 47 -7.25 3.13 1.91
CA ALA A 47 -6.20 3.05 0.90
C ALA A 47 -5.99 4.42 0.24
N ARG A 48 -4.73 4.84 0.17
CA ARG A 48 -4.35 6.10 -0.45
C ARG A 48 -4.03 5.85 -1.92
N PRO A 49 -4.78 6.45 -2.85
CA PRO A 49 -4.48 6.28 -4.27
C PRO A 49 -3.24 7.08 -4.66
N VAL A 50 -2.29 6.43 -5.30
CA VAL A 50 -1.04 7.05 -5.72
C VAL A 50 -0.68 6.58 -7.12
N ASP A 51 -0.34 7.54 -7.98
CA ASP A 51 0.18 7.22 -9.31
C ASP A 51 1.53 6.52 -9.14
N PRO A 52 1.72 5.31 -9.70
CA PRO A 52 2.97 4.57 -9.54
C PRO A 52 4.20 5.31 -10.07
N LYS A 53 4.03 6.19 -11.06
CA LYS A 53 5.16 7.00 -11.56
C LYS A 53 5.60 8.03 -10.53
N LEU A 54 4.65 8.69 -9.88
CA LEU A 54 4.95 9.65 -8.82
C LEU A 54 5.54 8.95 -7.60
N LEU A 55 5.05 7.75 -7.31
CA LEU A 55 5.57 6.95 -6.21
C LEU A 55 7.04 6.57 -6.43
N ALA A 56 7.40 6.19 -7.64
CA ALA A 56 8.78 5.84 -7.97
C ALA A 56 9.71 7.05 -7.91
N ASP A 57 9.19 8.22 -8.30
CA ASP A 57 9.97 9.45 -8.45
C ASP A 57 10.22 10.14 -7.11
N ASN A 58 9.16 10.32 -6.32
CA ASN A 58 9.22 10.98 -5.01
C ASN A 58 8.18 10.35 -4.08
N PRO A 59 8.52 9.20 -3.47
CA PRO A 59 7.53 8.43 -2.71
C PRO A 59 6.92 9.17 -1.53
N LEU A 60 7.69 9.92 -0.78
CA LEU A 60 7.17 10.60 0.41
C LEU A 60 6.18 11.69 0.02
N ASP A 61 6.49 12.47 -1.01
CA ASP A 61 5.55 13.47 -1.50
C ASP A 61 4.31 12.82 -2.10
N ALA A 62 4.48 11.74 -2.87
CA ALA A 62 3.37 11.05 -3.51
C ALA A 62 2.38 10.48 -2.50
N ILE A 63 2.88 9.94 -1.38
CA ILE A 63 2.05 9.32 -0.35
C ILE A 63 1.47 10.35 0.61
N TYR A 64 2.28 11.28 1.08
CA TYR A 64 1.93 12.16 2.20
C TYR A 64 1.63 13.60 1.79
N GLY A 65 2.13 14.04 0.63
CA GLY A 65 1.98 15.43 0.20
C GLY A 65 2.56 16.39 1.24
N ASP A 66 1.80 17.41 1.58
CA ASP A 66 2.20 18.45 2.54
C ASP A 66 1.68 18.20 3.96
N ASP A 67 1.28 16.97 4.26
CA ASP A 67 0.71 16.65 5.57
C ASP A 67 1.76 16.84 6.67
N PRO A 68 1.59 17.85 7.56
CA PRO A 68 2.58 18.13 8.60
C PRO A 68 2.56 17.08 9.72
N LEU A 69 1.54 16.23 9.76
CA LEU A 69 1.41 15.19 10.76
C LEU A 69 1.83 13.81 10.24
N ALA A 70 2.34 13.75 9.01
CA ALA A 70 2.73 12.49 8.41
C ALA A 70 3.94 11.89 9.11
N ASP A 71 3.86 10.59 9.37
CA ASP A 71 4.99 9.81 9.87
C ASP A 71 5.73 9.22 8.65
N HIS A 72 6.83 9.85 8.27
CA HIS A 72 7.62 9.42 7.12
C HIS A 72 8.39 8.12 7.37
N ASP A 73 8.42 7.65 8.60
CA ASP A 73 9.05 6.38 8.97
C ASP A 73 8.05 5.23 9.05
N ALA A 74 6.77 5.50 8.82
CA ALA A 74 5.75 4.47 8.84
C ALA A 74 6.01 3.42 7.75
N ALA A 75 5.68 2.17 8.05
CA ALA A 75 5.73 1.11 7.06
C ALA A 75 4.64 1.33 6.00
N ILE A 76 4.92 0.88 4.79
CA ILE A 76 4.04 1.06 3.63
C ILE A 76 3.65 -0.31 3.10
N VAL A 77 2.35 -0.55 2.98
CA VAL A 77 1.82 -1.73 2.30
C VAL A 77 1.25 -1.26 0.96
N VAL A 78 1.80 -1.78 -0.13
CA VAL A 78 1.38 -1.39 -1.48
C VAL A 78 0.44 -2.45 -2.03
N MET A 79 -0.65 -2.02 -2.65
CA MET A 79 -1.61 -2.95 -3.24
C MET A 79 -1.98 -2.58 -4.67
N CYS A 80 -2.31 -3.58 -5.45
CA CYS A 80 -2.93 -3.43 -6.75
C CYS A 80 -4.06 -4.45 -6.88
N ASP A 81 -4.44 -4.85 -8.08
CA ASP A 81 -5.54 -5.78 -8.25
C ASP A 81 -5.15 -7.23 -7.87
N ASN A 82 -3.99 -7.68 -8.30
CA ASN A 82 -3.54 -9.07 -8.12
C ASN A 82 -2.17 -9.23 -7.45
N GLY A 83 -1.52 -8.15 -7.09
CA GLY A 83 -0.20 -8.17 -6.42
C GLY A 83 1.00 -7.96 -7.34
N LEU A 84 0.82 -7.99 -8.66
CA LEU A 84 1.95 -7.88 -9.59
C LEU A 84 2.53 -6.47 -9.64
N ARG A 85 1.70 -5.47 -9.94
CA ARG A 85 2.15 -4.07 -9.99
C ARG A 85 2.65 -3.59 -8.64
N SER A 86 1.95 -3.97 -7.57
CA SER A 86 2.33 -3.58 -6.21
C SER A 86 3.64 -4.24 -5.76
N GLY A 87 3.91 -5.46 -6.21
CA GLY A 87 5.18 -6.12 -5.92
C GLY A 87 6.37 -5.36 -6.50
N ILE A 88 6.22 -4.88 -7.73
CA ILE A 88 7.25 -4.07 -8.38
C ILE A 88 7.42 -2.75 -7.65
N ALA A 89 6.32 -2.08 -7.32
CA ALA A 89 6.36 -0.80 -6.61
C ALA A 89 6.99 -0.93 -5.22
N ALA A 90 6.62 -1.95 -4.47
CA ALA A 90 7.19 -2.19 -3.14
C ALA A 90 8.71 -2.41 -3.21
N ARG A 91 9.17 -3.17 -4.21
CA ARG A 91 10.59 -3.39 -4.41
C ARG A 91 11.33 -2.08 -4.69
N GLN A 92 10.76 -1.22 -5.53
CA GLN A 92 11.37 0.09 -5.82
C GLN A 92 11.46 0.95 -4.56
N LEU A 93 10.44 0.92 -3.70
CA LEU A 93 10.45 1.65 -2.43
C LEU A 93 11.54 1.11 -1.49
N ARG A 94 11.69 -0.21 -1.40
CA ARG A 94 12.75 -0.81 -0.58
C ARG A 94 14.13 -0.40 -1.08
N GLU A 95 14.32 -0.32 -2.39
CA GLU A 95 15.58 0.12 -2.98
C GLU A 95 15.91 1.57 -2.63
N GLN A 96 14.90 2.36 -2.29
CA GLN A 96 15.06 3.73 -1.81
C GLN A 96 15.16 3.82 -0.28
N GLY A 97 15.26 2.70 0.41
CA GLY A 97 15.45 2.67 1.87
C GLY A 97 14.16 2.74 2.68
N LEU A 98 12.99 2.60 2.06
CA LEU A 98 11.73 2.64 2.76
C LEU A 98 11.27 1.24 3.18
N LEU A 99 10.51 1.17 4.28
CA LEU A 99 9.91 -0.07 4.76
C LEU A 99 8.63 -0.31 3.96
N ALA A 100 8.69 -1.17 2.97
CA ALA A 100 7.57 -1.40 2.07
C ALA A 100 7.43 -2.86 1.70
N GLU A 101 6.19 -3.35 1.66
CA GLU A 101 5.84 -4.67 1.15
C GLU A 101 4.55 -4.59 0.37
N SER A 102 4.33 -5.58 -0.49
CA SER A 102 3.11 -5.69 -1.28
C SER A 102 2.10 -6.57 -0.56
N LEU A 103 0.80 -6.25 -0.71
CA LEU A 103 -0.27 -7.16 -0.32
C LEU A 103 -0.36 -8.28 -1.37
N ALA A 104 -0.01 -9.49 -0.97
CA ALA A 104 -0.07 -10.66 -1.86
C ALA A 104 -1.51 -10.89 -2.34
N GLY A 105 -1.66 -11.10 -3.64
CA GLY A 105 -2.98 -11.30 -4.25
C GLY A 105 -3.81 -10.03 -4.41
N GLY A 106 -3.38 -8.91 -3.88
CA GLY A 106 -3.99 -7.60 -4.08
C GLY A 106 -5.43 -7.49 -3.63
N LEU A 107 -6.18 -6.60 -4.27
CA LEU A 107 -7.58 -6.36 -3.95
C LEU A 107 -8.43 -7.61 -4.11
N ARG A 108 -8.09 -8.48 -5.03
CA ARG A 108 -8.81 -9.75 -5.22
C ARG A 108 -8.75 -10.61 -3.98
N ALA A 109 -7.57 -10.79 -3.39
CA ALA A 109 -7.40 -11.54 -2.16
C ALA A 109 -8.10 -10.86 -0.98
N TRP A 110 -8.00 -9.53 -0.91
CA TRP A 110 -8.66 -8.72 0.11
C TRP A 110 -10.18 -8.94 0.11
N ALA A 111 -10.81 -8.83 -1.06
CA ALA A 111 -12.25 -9.01 -1.21
C ALA A 111 -12.68 -10.47 -0.98
N LYS A 112 -11.89 -11.43 -1.46
CA LYS A 112 -12.18 -12.85 -1.29
C LYS A 112 -12.20 -13.25 0.18
N ASP A 113 -11.37 -12.61 0.99
CA ASP A 113 -11.30 -12.86 2.44
C ASP A 113 -12.42 -12.15 3.21
N GLY A 114 -13.34 -11.49 2.52
CA GLY A 114 -14.50 -10.83 3.14
C GLY A 114 -14.27 -9.41 3.60
N ASN A 115 -13.13 -8.81 3.28
CA ASN A 115 -12.85 -7.43 3.67
C ASN A 115 -13.61 -6.45 2.78
N PRO A 116 -14.01 -5.29 3.33
CA PRO A 116 -14.83 -4.34 2.57
C PRO A 116 -14.08 -3.71 1.40
N VAL A 117 -14.84 -3.50 0.31
CA VAL A 117 -14.39 -2.80 -0.87
C VAL A 117 -15.44 -1.73 -1.19
N LEU A 118 -15.05 -0.47 -1.23
CA LEU A 118 -15.96 0.65 -1.34
C LEU A 118 -15.69 1.44 -2.63
N PRO A 119 -16.73 1.89 -3.33
CA PRO A 119 -16.55 2.84 -4.43
C PRO A 119 -16.28 4.24 -3.87
N GLY A 120 -15.70 5.08 -4.69
CA GLY A 120 -15.51 6.47 -4.32
C GLY A 120 -14.45 7.17 -5.17
N PRO A 121 -14.37 8.50 -5.08
CA PRO A 121 -13.54 9.28 -5.97
C PRO A 121 -12.04 9.05 -5.73
N TYR A 122 -11.30 9.09 -6.83
CA TYR A 122 -9.85 9.05 -6.80
C TYR A 122 -9.36 10.44 -6.40
N ARG A 123 -8.90 10.59 -5.16
CA ARG A 123 -8.40 11.87 -4.66
C ARG A 123 -7.04 11.67 -4.03
N ARG A 124 -6.08 12.44 -4.51
CA ARG A 124 -4.76 12.47 -3.90
C ARG A 124 -4.87 13.06 -2.50
N ARG A 125 -4.25 12.40 -1.54
CA ARG A 125 -4.19 12.89 -0.16
C ARG A 125 -3.28 14.10 -0.07
N ARG A 126 -3.70 15.06 0.72
CA ARG A 126 -2.93 16.29 0.91
C ARG A 126 -2.42 16.39 2.32
#